data_7f55ea8afd3b26c5dbbae4e017a25bec
#
_entry.id   7f55ea8afd3b26c5dbbae4e017a25bec
#
_cell.length_a   1.000
_cell.length_b   1.000
_cell.length_c   1.000
_cell.angle_alpha   90.00
_cell.angle_beta   90.00
_cell.angle_gamma   90.00
#
_symmetry.space_group_name_H-M   'P 1'
#
loop_
_entity.id
_entity.type
_entity.pdbx_description
1 polymer ?
#
loop_
_entity_poly.entity_id
_entity_poly.type
_entity_poly.pdbx_seq_one_letter_code
_entity_poly.pdbx_strand_id
1 'polypeptide(L)'
;MNELTYDELKFPNYVNSNTAIRLRAKVGEPELDREGKDARPLKTLELTLSDVVYAAELAGLNMLFVSDTGRGKTQLMSDVAWHHYGGDQETGQANWADGRPSFDITDLFERTRVDLDSGKFDSDTARQVKEERVKRLFFGVDEINRAPGPKQNEFFDLADGKYTFNGKRLNLGEDGYALFMATANLNKLNGDFSGTFELDRALLNRAHLTFDLDHPNFRPTPEDEMVIEERKANPKVDLAPAQDLTGKILTINKKILTAAKQLDPYFTAFRFLVGRGLDYCDTDKYKEKGAAFPMLCNECGYTGKDLCSMIKGSSERSIPAVKTLAYALSYLAELKLGEKVEIDPLDAVLQAFRFTTYHGNLNELVAQEEYAARNQTMMDETVEKLSGVVNTLRDYLPMMIAGQDPTIISYQFQGNRVKAPKDQKTVQALNKANISFQETNLKKELKEKGLGVDWVDPYVKRMKELK
;
A
#
# COMPACT_ATOMS: atom_id res chain seq x y z
N MET A 1 17.82 -0.32 23.13
CA MET A 1 17.02 -1.33 22.41
C MET A 1 17.78 -1.66 21.15
N ASN A 2 18.04 -2.94 20.89
CA ASN A 2 18.66 -3.35 19.62
C ASN A 2 17.72 -2.99 18.47
N GLU A 3 18.29 -2.52 17.35
CA GLU A 3 17.50 -2.21 16.17
C GLU A 3 16.88 -3.49 15.57
N LEU A 4 15.76 -3.34 14.87
CA LEU A 4 15.13 -4.44 14.13
C LEU A 4 16.05 -4.88 13.00
N THR A 5 16.20 -6.18 12.83
CA THR A 5 16.93 -6.76 11.69
C THR A 5 15.96 -7.40 10.69
N TYR A 6 16.39 -7.54 9.45
CA TYR A 6 15.56 -8.19 8.42
C TYR A 6 15.33 -9.68 8.76
N ASP A 7 16.32 -10.36 9.38
CA ASP A 7 16.19 -11.76 9.75
C ASP A 7 15.14 -12.00 10.83
N GLU A 8 14.91 -11.03 11.72
CA GLU A 8 13.85 -11.11 12.73
C GLU A 8 12.43 -11.01 12.11
N LEU A 9 12.29 -10.41 10.93
CA LEU A 9 11.00 -10.33 10.23
C LEU A 9 10.68 -11.58 9.42
N LYS A 10 11.64 -12.46 9.14
CA LYS A 10 11.41 -13.62 8.27
C LYS A 10 10.38 -14.58 8.88
N PHE A 11 9.35 -14.87 8.11
CA PHE A 11 8.35 -15.85 8.50
C PHE A 11 8.95 -17.25 8.66
N PRO A 12 8.70 -17.96 9.77
CA PRO A 12 9.26 -19.29 9.99
C PRO A 12 8.56 -20.38 9.19
N ASN A 13 7.26 -20.23 8.88
CA ASN A 13 6.47 -21.27 8.25
C ASN A 13 5.97 -20.91 6.85
N TYR A 14 5.59 -19.64 6.62
CA TYR A 14 5.16 -19.19 5.30
C TYR A 14 6.37 -19.04 4.37
N VAL A 15 6.34 -19.74 3.24
CA VAL A 15 7.44 -19.75 2.26
C VAL A 15 6.91 -19.25 0.92
N ASN A 16 7.49 -18.18 0.40
CA ASN A 16 7.23 -17.67 -0.92
C ASN A 16 8.39 -16.78 -1.36
N SER A 17 9.25 -17.29 -2.23
CA SER A 17 10.40 -16.58 -2.76
C SER A 17 10.14 -15.87 -4.10
N ASN A 18 8.90 -15.99 -4.64
CA ASN A 18 8.56 -15.37 -5.91
C ASN A 18 8.66 -13.83 -5.83
N THR A 19 9.15 -13.24 -6.91
CA THR A 19 9.27 -11.77 -7.01
C THR A 19 7.89 -11.14 -7.18
N ALA A 20 7.45 -10.40 -6.17
CA ALA A 20 6.19 -9.66 -6.20
C ALA A 20 6.33 -8.31 -6.90
N ILE A 21 7.41 -7.58 -6.62
CA ILE A 21 7.67 -6.24 -7.19
C ILE A 21 9.14 -6.07 -7.57
N ARG A 22 9.36 -5.15 -8.54
CA ARG A 22 10.69 -4.70 -8.95
C ARG A 22 10.78 -3.19 -8.81
N LEU A 23 11.85 -2.71 -8.17
CA LEU A 23 12.11 -1.31 -7.91
C LEU A 23 13.48 -0.94 -8.45
N ARG A 24 13.59 0.22 -9.10
CA ARG A 24 14.90 0.77 -9.46
C ARG A 24 15.48 1.49 -8.26
N ALA A 25 16.72 1.17 -7.92
CA ALA A 25 17.40 1.71 -6.76
C ALA A 25 18.90 1.90 -6.99
N LYS A 26 19.46 2.87 -6.28
CA LYS A 26 20.90 3.02 -6.09
C LYS A 26 21.25 2.49 -4.70
N VAL A 27 22.26 1.63 -4.64
CA VAL A 27 22.65 0.91 -3.42
C VAL A 27 24.05 1.34 -2.99
N GLY A 28 24.27 1.46 -1.69
CA GLY A 28 25.50 1.90 -1.06
C GLY A 28 25.54 3.40 -0.75
N GLU A 29 26.67 3.87 -0.22
CA GLU A 29 26.87 5.30 0.04
C GLU A 29 26.97 6.10 -1.27
N PRO A 30 26.45 7.34 -1.30
CA PRO A 30 26.51 8.16 -2.50
C PRO A 30 27.95 8.38 -3.00
N GLU A 31 28.17 8.07 -4.26
CA GLU A 31 29.43 8.34 -4.95
C GLU A 31 29.21 9.52 -5.92
N LEU A 32 29.91 10.62 -5.71
CA LEU A 32 29.78 11.78 -6.60
C LEU A 32 30.79 11.72 -7.75
N ASP A 33 30.31 11.94 -8.96
CA ASP A 33 31.16 12.08 -10.13
C ASP A 33 31.87 13.46 -10.15
N ARG A 34 32.66 13.72 -11.18
CA ARG A 34 33.37 14.99 -11.37
C ARG A 34 32.41 16.20 -11.54
N GLU A 35 31.16 15.96 -11.83
CA GLU A 35 30.11 16.96 -11.98
C GLU A 35 29.26 17.11 -10.70
N GLY A 36 29.59 16.37 -9.62
CA GLY A 36 28.83 16.36 -8.35
C GLY A 36 27.53 15.59 -8.42
N LYS A 37 27.36 14.72 -9.42
CA LYS A 37 26.19 13.86 -9.55
C LYS A 37 26.48 12.50 -8.94
N ASP A 38 25.45 11.88 -8.40
CA ASP A 38 25.52 10.52 -7.87
C ASP A 38 25.79 9.51 -9.02
N ALA A 39 27.00 8.98 -9.03
CA ALA A 39 27.53 8.07 -10.05
C ALA A 39 27.14 6.59 -9.80
N ARG A 40 26.48 6.27 -8.69
CA ARG A 40 26.07 4.89 -8.41
C ARG A 40 25.18 4.35 -9.53
N PRO A 41 25.43 3.11 -10.01
CA PRO A 41 24.59 2.51 -11.03
C PRO A 41 23.17 2.26 -10.50
N LEU A 42 22.18 2.49 -11.34
CA LEU A 42 20.79 2.13 -11.06
C LEU A 42 20.65 0.61 -11.20
N LYS A 43 20.25 -0.07 -10.11
CA LYS A 43 20.03 -1.53 -10.06
C LYS A 43 18.54 -1.81 -9.94
N THR A 44 18.12 -3.01 -10.34
CA THR A 44 16.79 -3.53 -10.05
C THR A 44 16.84 -4.30 -8.74
N LEU A 45 16.04 -3.85 -7.77
CA LEU A 45 15.80 -4.54 -6.52
C LEU A 45 14.53 -5.37 -6.65
N GLU A 46 14.61 -6.65 -6.33
CA GLU A 46 13.48 -7.56 -6.29
C GLU A 46 13.01 -7.78 -4.85
N LEU A 47 11.72 -7.60 -4.63
CA LEU A 47 11.06 -7.84 -3.34
C LEU A 47 9.98 -8.90 -3.51
N THR A 48 9.90 -9.80 -2.54
CA THR A 48 8.90 -10.88 -2.46
C THR A 48 7.58 -10.35 -1.92
N LEU A 49 6.54 -11.20 -1.94
CA LEU A 49 5.28 -10.88 -1.27
C LEU A 49 5.48 -10.66 0.23
N SER A 50 6.27 -11.49 0.89
CA SER A 50 6.60 -11.33 2.31
C SER A 50 7.25 -9.98 2.60
N ASP A 51 8.15 -9.51 1.73
CA ASP A 51 8.75 -8.17 1.86
C ASP A 51 7.69 -7.06 1.83
N VAL A 52 6.72 -7.16 0.92
CA VAL A 52 5.64 -6.16 0.85
C VAL A 52 4.75 -6.22 2.09
N VAL A 53 4.49 -7.41 2.63
CA VAL A 53 3.75 -7.59 3.90
C VAL A 53 4.52 -6.98 5.06
N TYR A 54 5.83 -7.20 5.17
CA TYR A 54 6.66 -6.56 6.21
C TYR A 54 6.64 -5.03 6.09
N ALA A 55 6.75 -4.49 4.87
CA ALA A 55 6.66 -3.06 4.66
C ALA A 55 5.29 -2.50 5.09
N ALA A 56 4.20 -3.18 4.75
CA ALA A 56 2.84 -2.80 5.14
C ALA A 56 2.64 -2.85 6.66
N GLU A 57 3.16 -3.88 7.30
CA GLU A 57 3.18 -4.03 8.76
C GLU A 57 3.93 -2.89 9.44
N LEU A 58 5.18 -2.63 9.02
CA LEU A 58 5.98 -1.52 9.55
C LEU A 58 5.31 -0.15 9.35
N ALA A 59 4.52 -0.03 8.28
CA ALA A 59 3.71 1.16 8.00
C ALA A 59 2.40 1.24 8.83
N GLY A 60 1.97 0.16 9.46
CA GLY A 60 0.67 0.08 10.17
C GLY A 60 -0.53 0.10 9.21
N LEU A 61 -0.38 -0.47 8.01
CA LEU A 61 -1.40 -0.47 6.97
C LEU A 61 -2.22 -1.76 7.01
N ASN A 62 -3.54 -1.64 7.07
CA ASN A 62 -4.46 -2.77 7.07
C ASN A 62 -4.33 -3.63 5.82
N MET A 63 -4.39 -4.95 5.97
CA MET A 63 -4.18 -5.92 4.90
C MET A 63 -5.35 -6.88 4.75
N LEU A 64 -5.74 -7.16 3.52
CA LEU A 64 -6.70 -8.20 3.16
C LEU A 64 -6.04 -9.20 2.21
N PHE A 65 -6.06 -10.48 2.59
CA PHE A 65 -5.58 -11.58 1.75
C PHE A 65 -6.75 -12.32 1.15
N VAL A 66 -6.80 -12.35 -0.17
CA VAL A 66 -7.85 -13.04 -0.92
C VAL A 66 -7.26 -14.17 -1.75
N SER A 67 -7.92 -15.29 -1.81
CA SER A 67 -7.64 -16.38 -2.74
C SER A 67 -8.69 -17.48 -2.64
N ASP A 68 -8.55 -18.52 -3.45
CA ASP A 68 -9.17 -19.81 -3.21
C ASP A 68 -8.59 -20.50 -1.96
N THR A 69 -9.18 -21.62 -1.56
CA THR A 69 -8.74 -22.40 -0.41
C THR A 69 -7.33 -22.99 -0.61
N GLY A 70 -6.59 -23.20 0.49
CA GLY A 70 -5.30 -23.89 0.44
C GLY A 70 -4.10 -23.06 -0.06
N ARG A 71 -4.23 -21.73 -0.18
CA ARG A 71 -3.17 -20.83 -0.66
C ARG A 71 -2.30 -20.20 0.43
N GLY A 72 -2.37 -20.69 1.66
CA GLY A 72 -1.50 -20.23 2.74
C GLY A 72 -1.90 -18.91 3.42
N LYS A 73 -3.10 -18.34 3.14
CA LYS A 73 -3.59 -17.10 3.79
C LYS A 73 -3.49 -17.16 5.31
N THR A 74 -4.09 -18.20 5.89
CA THR A 74 -4.13 -18.41 7.34
C THR A 74 -2.73 -18.63 7.90
N GLN A 75 -1.84 -19.35 7.18
CA GLN A 75 -0.45 -19.54 7.60
C GLN A 75 0.31 -18.23 7.66
N LEU A 76 0.19 -17.39 6.61
CA LEU A 76 0.84 -16.08 6.56
C LEU A 76 0.36 -15.19 7.71
N MET A 77 -0.97 -15.08 7.90
CA MET A 77 -1.54 -14.28 8.99
C MET A 77 -1.14 -14.83 10.37
N SER A 78 -1.06 -16.17 10.53
CA SER A 78 -0.59 -16.82 11.74
C SER A 78 0.88 -16.49 12.03
N ASP A 79 1.75 -16.52 11.02
CA ASP A 79 3.16 -16.18 11.21
C ASP A 79 3.31 -14.71 11.67
N VAL A 80 2.58 -13.77 11.07
CA VAL A 80 2.55 -12.38 11.56
C VAL A 80 2.12 -12.34 13.03
N ALA A 81 0.95 -12.90 13.35
CA ALA A 81 0.36 -12.81 14.68
C ALA A 81 1.25 -13.41 15.78
N TRP A 82 1.84 -14.57 15.53
CA TRP A 82 2.64 -15.27 16.54
C TRP A 82 4.10 -14.89 16.52
N HIS A 83 4.71 -14.77 15.34
CA HIS A 83 6.14 -14.46 15.26
C HIS A 83 6.45 -12.99 15.54
N HIS A 84 5.60 -12.05 15.15
CA HIS A 84 5.89 -10.63 15.36
C HIS A 84 5.19 -10.03 16.59
N TYR A 85 4.00 -10.56 16.94
CA TYR A 85 3.17 -10.01 18.03
C TYR A 85 3.01 -10.96 19.24
N GLY A 86 3.74 -12.06 19.29
CA GLY A 86 3.69 -12.98 20.42
C GLY A 86 2.39 -13.79 20.56
N GLY A 87 1.53 -13.74 19.57
CA GLY A 87 0.27 -14.49 19.51
C GLY A 87 -0.85 -13.94 20.41
N ASP A 88 -1.92 -14.71 20.52
CA ASP A 88 -3.11 -14.40 21.34
C ASP A 88 -3.01 -14.96 22.79
N GLN A 89 -1.80 -15.12 23.29
CA GLN A 89 -1.54 -15.53 24.67
C GLN A 89 -1.69 -14.33 25.62
N GLU A 90 -1.62 -14.59 26.93
CA GLU A 90 -1.82 -13.56 27.96
C GLU A 90 -0.82 -12.39 27.81
N THR A 91 0.42 -12.68 27.47
CA THR A 91 1.49 -11.69 27.24
C THR A 91 1.60 -11.23 25.78
N GLY A 92 0.87 -11.85 24.86
CA GLY A 92 0.94 -11.54 23.43
C GLY A 92 0.21 -10.25 23.05
N GLN A 93 0.57 -9.68 21.91
CA GLN A 93 0.03 -8.42 21.39
C GLN A 93 -0.93 -8.64 20.22
N ALA A 94 -1.38 -9.89 19.97
CA ALA A 94 -2.35 -10.21 18.94
C ALA A 94 -3.75 -10.51 19.53
N ASN A 95 -4.78 -10.04 18.85
CA ASN A 95 -6.16 -10.51 18.97
C ASN A 95 -6.53 -11.26 17.71
N TRP A 96 -7.05 -12.46 17.85
CA TRP A 96 -7.40 -13.33 16.72
C TRP A 96 -8.84 -13.83 16.85
N ALA A 97 -9.57 -13.81 15.73
CA ALA A 97 -10.88 -14.41 15.64
C ALA A 97 -11.10 -15.05 14.25
N ASP A 98 -12.05 -15.97 14.18
CA ASP A 98 -12.52 -16.55 12.94
C ASP A 98 -13.83 -15.89 12.53
N GLY A 99 -13.95 -15.46 11.29
CA GLY A 99 -15.21 -15.00 10.70
C GLY A 99 -16.18 -16.17 10.65
N ARG A 100 -17.30 -16.05 11.36
CA ARG A 100 -18.37 -17.07 11.42
C ARG A 100 -19.72 -16.38 11.61
N PRO A 101 -20.82 -17.04 11.24
CA PRO A 101 -22.17 -16.45 11.42
C PRO A 101 -22.48 -16.01 12.86
N SER A 102 -21.90 -16.71 13.85
CA SER A 102 -22.05 -16.39 15.28
C SER A 102 -20.97 -15.47 15.82
N PHE A 103 -20.08 -14.93 14.97
CA PHE A 103 -19.04 -14.00 15.41
C PHE A 103 -19.64 -12.80 16.13
N ASP A 104 -19.02 -12.44 17.24
CA ASP A 104 -19.27 -11.18 17.94
C ASP A 104 -17.92 -10.50 18.17
N ILE A 105 -17.84 -9.20 17.92
CA ILE A 105 -16.61 -8.43 18.08
C ILE A 105 -16.09 -8.49 19.52
N THR A 106 -16.96 -8.73 20.48
CA THR A 106 -16.59 -8.92 21.88
C THR A 106 -15.69 -10.14 22.07
N ASP A 107 -15.77 -11.16 21.18
CA ASP A 107 -14.91 -12.34 21.22
C ASP A 107 -13.42 -11.98 21.10
N LEU A 108 -13.09 -10.86 20.42
CA LEU A 108 -11.72 -10.36 20.32
C LEU A 108 -11.21 -9.72 21.63
N PHE A 109 -12.11 -9.17 22.43
CA PHE A 109 -11.76 -8.33 23.59
C PHE A 109 -12.11 -8.96 24.94
N GLU A 110 -12.98 -9.96 24.98
CA GLU A 110 -13.47 -10.57 26.20
C GLU A 110 -13.15 -12.07 26.21
N ARG A 111 -12.45 -12.53 27.26
CA ARG A 111 -12.40 -13.94 27.61
C ARG A 111 -13.19 -14.13 28.87
N THR A 112 -14.27 -14.88 28.79
CA THR A 112 -14.98 -15.31 29.97
C THR A 112 -14.13 -16.38 30.69
N ARG A 113 -13.49 -16.02 31.79
CA ARG A 113 -12.86 -17.00 32.70
C ARG A 113 -13.92 -17.44 33.70
N VAL A 114 -14.17 -18.73 33.71
CA VAL A 114 -14.90 -19.37 34.80
C VAL A 114 -13.83 -19.84 35.78
N ASP A 115 -13.83 -19.30 36.99
CA ASP A 115 -13.06 -19.85 38.07
C ASP A 115 -13.66 -21.24 38.42
N LEU A 116 -12.98 -22.29 38.04
CA LEU A 116 -13.44 -23.67 38.21
C LEU A 116 -13.54 -24.07 39.70
N ASP A 117 -12.77 -23.41 40.57
CA ASP A 117 -12.74 -23.71 41.99
C ASP A 117 -13.92 -23.01 42.74
N SER A 118 -14.31 -21.80 42.32
CA SER A 118 -15.40 -21.06 42.96
C SER A 118 -16.70 -21.12 42.18
N GLY A 119 -16.69 -21.55 40.92
CA GLY A 119 -17.88 -21.52 40.04
C GLY A 119 -18.42 -20.12 39.73
N LYS A 120 -17.65 -19.07 40.03
CA LYS A 120 -18.02 -17.68 39.80
C LYS A 120 -17.44 -17.12 38.54
N PHE A 121 -18.21 -16.29 37.84
CA PHE A 121 -17.69 -15.43 36.80
C PHE A 121 -16.91 -14.28 37.46
N ASP A 122 -15.64 -14.14 37.15
CA ASP A 122 -14.83 -13.03 37.62
C ASP A 122 -15.01 -11.83 36.68
N SER A 123 -15.90 -10.90 37.09
CA SER A 123 -16.22 -9.70 36.31
C SER A 123 -15.12 -8.65 36.33
N ASP A 124 -14.29 -8.61 37.36
CA ASP A 124 -13.23 -7.63 37.49
C ASP A 124 -12.03 -8.04 36.60
N THR A 125 -11.70 -9.33 36.58
CA THR A 125 -10.71 -9.88 35.66
C THR A 125 -11.14 -9.72 34.19
N ALA A 126 -12.43 -9.89 33.87
CA ALA A 126 -12.95 -9.67 32.53
C ALA A 126 -12.75 -8.22 32.07
N ARG A 127 -12.96 -7.24 32.96
CA ARG A 127 -12.73 -5.82 32.64
C ARG A 127 -11.27 -5.52 32.40
N GLN A 128 -10.35 -6.02 33.20
CA GLN A 128 -8.92 -5.82 33.04
C GLN A 128 -8.41 -6.46 31.74
N VAL A 129 -8.80 -7.69 31.44
CA VAL A 129 -8.46 -8.38 30.18
C VAL A 129 -8.92 -7.56 28.97
N LYS A 130 -10.09 -6.95 29.01
CA LYS A 130 -10.60 -6.09 27.96
C LYS A 130 -9.78 -4.83 27.77
N GLU A 131 -9.42 -4.12 28.85
CA GLU A 131 -8.60 -2.91 28.78
C GLU A 131 -7.20 -3.20 28.22
N GLU A 132 -6.62 -4.34 28.53
CA GLU A 132 -5.35 -4.81 27.99
C GLU A 132 -5.45 -5.18 26.50
N ARG A 133 -6.51 -5.92 26.11
CA ARG A 133 -6.71 -6.36 24.74
C ARG A 133 -6.99 -5.22 23.77
N VAL A 134 -7.63 -4.15 24.21
CA VAL A 134 -7.84 -2.94 23.42
C VAL A 134 -6.51 -2.27 23.04
N LYS A 135 -5.47 -2.41 23.88
CA LYS A 135 -4.14 -1.85 23.62
C LYS A 135 -3.24 -2.73 22.75
N ARG A 136 -3.64 -3.98 22.47
CA ARG A 136 -2.87 -4.85 21.58
C ARG A 136 -2.74 -4.25 20.18
N LEU A 137 -1.68 -4.60 19.49
CA LEU A 137 -1.28 -3.96 18.25
C LEU A 137 -1.77 -4.67 17.00
N PHE A 138 -2.13 -5.96 17.10
CA PHE A 138 -2.58 -6.77 15.97
C PHE A 138 -4.01 -7.27 16.18
N PHE A 139 -4.84 -7.14 15.13
CA PHE A 139 -6.22 -7.58 15.09
C PHE A 139 -6.45 -8.42 13.84
N GLY A 140 -6.46 -9.74 14.00
CA GLY A 140 -6.60 -10.71 12.91
C GLY A 140 -8.02 -11.28 12.82
N VAL A 141 -8.60 -11.32 11.61
CA VAL A 141 -9.87 -11.99 11.34
C VAL A 141 -9.70 -12.96 10.18
N ASP A 142 -9.69 -14.27 10.48
CA ASP A 142 -9.62 -15.30 9.45
C ASP A 142 -11.00 -15.55 8.84
N GLU A 143 -11.06 -15.76 7.51
CA GLU A 143 -12.28 -15.99 6.74
C GLU A 143 -13.40 -14.94 7.01
N ILE A 144 -13.04 -13.65 7.00
CA ILE A 144 -13.92 -12.52 7.33
C ILE A 144 -15.24 -12.52 6.55
N ASN A 145 -15.26 -13.08 5.34
CA ASN A 145 -16.43 -13.17 4.49
C ASN A 145 -17.41 -14.31 4.88
N ARG A 146 -17.14 -15.06 5.95
CA ARG A 146 -18.14 -15.93 6.58
C ARG A 146 -19.05 -15.19 7.56
N ALA A 147 -18.68 -13.98 7.96
CA ALA A 147 -19.55 -13.14 8.77
C ALA A 147 -20.65 -12.50 7.89
N PRO A 148 -21.92 -12.57 8.28
CA PRO A 148 -23.02 -11.97 7.53
C PRO A 148 -22.93 -10.44 7.55
N GLY A 149 -23.52 -9.75 6.53
CA GLY A 149 -23.42 -8.32 6.33
C GLY A 149 -23.59 -7.44 7.58
N PRO A 150 -24.63 -7.66 8.42
CA PRO A 150 -24.78 -6.86 9.66
C PRO A 150 -23.58 -6.98 10.62
N LYS A 151 -22.92 -8.15 10.65
CA LYS A 151 -21.73 -8.38 11.47
C LYS A 151 -20.47 -7.77 10.84
N GLN A 152 -20.42 -7.65 9.53
CA GLN A 152 -19.30 -6.97 8.85
C GLN A 152 -19.15 -5.51 9.27
N ASN A 153 -20.24 -4.85 9.71
CA ASN A 153 -20.16 -3.49 10.23
C ASN A 153 -19.28 -3.35 11.48
N GLU A 154 -19.16 -4.41 12.27
CA GLU A 154 -18.30 -4.45 13.45
C GLU A 154 -16.80 -4.38 13.06
N PHE A 155 -16.44 -4.93 11.90
CA PHE A 155 -15.07 -4.86 11.38
C PHE A 155 -14.68 -3.46 10.88
N PHE A 156 -15.65 -2.57 10.62
CA PHE A 156 -15.33 -1.20 10.19
C PHE A 156 -14.61 -0.44 11.30
N ASP A 157 -15.09 -0.60 12.55
CA ASP A 157 -14.44 0.04 13.69
C ASP A 157 -13.02 -0.53 13.91
N LEU A 158 -12.83 -1.86 13.78
CA LEU A 158 -11.51 -2.48 13.87
C LEU A 158 -10.53 -1.92 12.81
N ALA A 159 -10.99 -1.88 11.56
CA ALA A 159 -10.19 -1.37 10.45
C ALA A 159 -9.89 0.14 10.58
N ASP A 160 -10.76 0.91 11.26
CA ASP A 160 -10.54 2.31 11.59
C ASP A 160 -9.71 2.48 12.90
N GLY A 161 -9.18 1.39 13.48
CA GLY A 161 -8.41 1.40 14.73
C GLY A 161 -9.25 1.82 15.96
N LYS A 162 -10.51 1.42 16.00
CA LYS A 162 -11.47 1.84 17.02
C LYS A 162 -12.32 0.67 17.48
N TYR A 163 -12.88 0.83 18.68
CA TYR A 163 -13.86 -0.08 19.23
C TYR A 163 -14.90 0.69 20.01
N THR A 164 -16.18 0.45 19.73
CA THR A 164 -17.29 1.11 20.42
C THR A 164 -17.91 0.15 21.43
N PHE A 165 -17.78 0.46 22.72
CA PHE A 165 -18.33 -0.32 23.80
C PHE A 165 -19.21 0.51 24.72
N ASN A 166 -20.46 0.06 24.94
CA ASN A 166 -21.43 0.75 25.76
C ASN A 166 -21.56 2.26 25.44
N GLY A 167 -21.56 2.60 24.15
CA GLY A 167 -21.61 3.98 23.66
C GLY A 167 -20.33 4.80 23.83
N LYS A 168 -19.27 4.21 24.41
CA LYS A 168 -17.95 4.85 24.53
C LYS A 168 -17.02 4.34 23.44
N ARG A 169 -16.46 5.26 22.66
CA ARG A 169 -15.49 4.95 21.62
C ARG A 169 -14.07 4.90 22.19
N LEU A 170 -13.38 3.81 21.98
CA LEU A 170 -12.01 3.56 22.41
C LEU A 170 -11.10 3.52 21.17
N ASN A 171 -9.87 4.01 21.29
CA ASN A 171 -8.85 3.81 20.26
C ASN A 171 -8.17 2.46 20.52
N LEU A 172 -7.95 1.69 19.46
CA LEU A 172 -7.22 0.44 19.49
C LEU A 172 -5.72 0.69 19.38
N GLY A 173 -4.95 -0.25 19.92
CA GLY A 173 -3.50 -0.24 19.80
C GLY A 173 -2.82 0.78 20.71
N GLU A 174 -1.60 1.14 20.31
CA GLU A 174 -0.75 2.08 21.04
C GLU A 174 -0.18 3.13 20.07
N ASP A 175 -0.08 4.37 20.50
CA ASP A 175 0.50 5.49 19.73
C ASP A 175 -0.10 5.68 18.33
N GLY A 176 -1.36 5.26 18.13
CA GLY A 176 -2.05 5.33 16.84
C GLY A 176 -1.73 4.17 15.89
N TYR A 177 -1.01 3.17 16.34
CA TYR A 177 -0.75 1.93 15.63
C TYR A 177 -1.74 0.85 16.07
N ALA A 178 -2.53 0.35 15.13
CA ALA A 178 -3.38 -0.82 15.27
C ALA A 178 -3.45 -1.50 13.90
N LEU A 179 -2.79 -2.64 13.74
CA LEU A 179 -2.75 -3.37 12.48
C LEU A 179 -3.96 -4.29 12.37
N PHE A 180 -4.84 -4.04 11.42
CA PHE A 180 -5.92 -4.94 11.07
C PHE A 180 -5.52 -5.81 9.87
N MET A 181 -5.68 -7.12 10.01
CA MET A 181 -5.35 -8.10 8.99
C MET A 181 -6.48 -9.10 8.84
N ALA A 182 -6.92 -9.36 7.62
CA ALA A 182 -8.01 -10.27 7.37
C ALA A 182 -7.75 -11.20 6.19
N THR A 183 -8.39 -12.37 6.19
CA THR A 183 -8.41 -13.28 5.05
C THR A 183 -9.84 -13.46 4.52
N ALA A 184 -9.97 -13.72 3.21
CA ALA A 184 -11.25 -14.00 2.59
C ALA A 184 -11.11 -14.96 1.41
N ASN A 185 -12.16 -15.74 1.15
CA ASN A 185 -12.29 -16.58 -0.02
C ASN A 185 -13.20 -15.86 -1.03
N LEU A 186 -12.63 -14.95 -1.85
CA LEU A 186 -13.40 -14.09 -2.77
C LEU A 186 -13.36 -14.55 -4.23
N ASN A 187 -12.51 -15.50 -4.60
CA ASN A 187 -12.35 -15.90 -5.99
C ASN A 187 -13.48 -16.84 -6.42
N LYS A 188 -14.41 -16.28 -7.18
CA LYS A 188 -15.62 -16.96 -7.70
C LYS A 188 -15.38 -17.82 -8.95
N LEU A 189 -14.13 -18.14 -9.32
CA LEU A 189 -13.81 -18.87 -10.55
C LEU A 189 -14.51 -20.26 -10.62
N ASN A 190 -14.83 -20.87 -9.47
CA ASN A 190 -15.46 -22.19 -9.37
C ASN A 190 -16.83 -22.16 -8.70
N GLY A 191 -17.50 -21.02 -8.63
CA GLY A 191 -18.80 -20.87 -7.98
C GLY A 191 -18.72 -20.23 -6.58
N ASP A 192 -19.88 -19.98 -5.98
CA ASP A 192 -19.95 -19.40 -4.64
C ASP A 192 -19.57 -20.44 -3.59
N PHE A 193 -18.65 -20.06 -2.69
CA PHE A 193 -18.36 -20.88 -1.52
C PHE A 193 -19.59 -20.93 -0.60
N SER A 194 -20.04 -22.13 -0.25
CA SER A 194 -21.14 -22.29 0.70
C SER A 194 -20.80 -21.64 2.03
N GLY A 195 -21.72 -20.80 2.54
CA GLY A 195 -21.55 -20.11 3.82
C GLY A 195 -20.63 -18.88 3.79
N THR A 196 -20.38 -18.32 2.61
CA THR A 196 -19.70 -17.02 2.46
C THR A 196 -20.68 -15.94 2.02
N PHE A 197 -20.40 -14.70 2.42
CA PHE A 197 -21.15 -13.51 2.07
C PHE A 197 -20.25 -12.54 1.30
N GLU A 198 -20.85 -11.71 0.47
CA GLU A 198 -20.15 -10.61 -0.18
C GLU A 198 -19.62 -9.63 0.86
N LEU A 199 -18.37 -9.18 0.70
CA LEU A 199 -17.81 -8.17 1.59
C LEU A 199 -18.36 -6.79 1.25
N ASP A 200 -18.75 -6.05 2.28
CA ASP A 200 -19.22 -4.68 2.15
C ASP A 200 -18.12 -3.82 1.53
N ARG A 201 -18.50 -3.01 0.53
CA ARG A 201 -17.57 -2.10 -0.16
C ARG A 201 -16.87 -1.12 0.78
N ALA A 202 -17.55 -0.69 1.84
CA ALA A 202 -16.96 0.20 2.83
C ALA A 202 -15.90 -0.49 3.67
N LEU A 203 -16.00 -1.82 3.89
CA LEU A 203 -14.95 -2.62 4.54
C LEU A 203 -13.75 -2.79 3.61
N LEU A 204 -14.00 -3.15 2.34
CA LEU A 204 -12.95 -3.27 1.33
C LEU A 204 -12.14 -1.97 1.17
N ASN A 205 -12.79 -0.82 1.24
CA ASN A 205 -12.12 0.49 1.21
C ASN A 205 -11.29 0.82 2.46
N ARG A 206 -11.42 0.04 3.54
CA ARG A 206 -10.62 0.15 4.77
C ARG A 206 -9.45 -0.83 4.83
N ALA A 207 -9.46 -1.86 4.00
CA ALA A 207 -8.28 -2.65 3.71
C ALA A 207 -7.35 -1.78 2.85
N HIS A 208 -6.30 -1.24 3.47
CA HIS A 208 -5.35 -0.37 2.77
C HIS A 208 -4.62 -1.11 1.65
N LEU A 209 -4.33 -2.40 1.84
CA LEU A 209 -3.72 -3.28 0.85
C LEU A 209 -4.58 -4.53 0.65
N THR A 210 -4.63 -5.01 -0.59
CA THR A 210 -5.20 -6.31 -0.91
C THR A 210 -4.20 -7.15 -1.68
N PHE A 211 -4.06 -8.41 -1.28
CA PHE A 211 -3.19 -9.40 -1.90
C PHE A 211 -4.00 -10.57 -2.43
N ASP A 212 -4.01 -10.77 -3.75
CA ASP A 212 -4.61 -11.92 -4.39
C ASP A 212 -3.59 -13.06 -4.52
N LEU A 213 -3.60 -14.01 -3.58
CA LEU A 213 -2.62 -15.10 -3.56
C LEU A 213 -2.85 -16.15 -4.68
N ASP A 214 -3.92 -16.03 -5.45
CA ASP A 214 -4.10 -16.83 -6.67
C ASP A 214 -3.33 -16.25 -7.86
N HIS A 215 -2.89 -15.00 -7.77
CA HIS A 215 -2.11 -14.36 -8.83
C HIS A 215 -0.74 -15.04 -9.00
N PRO A 216 -0.29 -15.34 -10.24
CA PRO A 216 0.95 -16.09 -10.47
C PRO A 216 2.17 -15.52 -9.77
N ASN A 217 2.31 -14.20 -9.70
CA ASN A 217 3.46 -13.54 -9.06
C ASN A 217 3.43 -13.61 -7.53
N PHE A 218 2.32 -14.04 -6.93
CA PHE A 218 2.15 -14.16 -5.47
C PHE A 218 2.04 -15.62 -5.01
N ARG A 219 2.15 -16.56 -5.93
CA ARG A 219 2.21 -17.98 -5.62
C ARG A 219 3.64 -18.39 -5.26
N PRO A 220 3.80 -19.38 -4.38
CA PRO A 220 5.08 -20.04 -4.18
C PRO A 220 5.68 -20.52 -5.51
N THR A 221 6.99 -20.47 -5.61
CA THR A 221 7.73 -21.09 -6.73
C THR A 221 7.70 -22.63 -6.60
N PRO A 222 8.02 -23.38 -7.66
CA PRO A 222 8.16 -24.83 -7.55
C PRO A 222 9.17 -25.27 -6.47
N GLU A 223 10.25 -24.51 -6.29
CA GLU A 223 11.26 -24.72 -5.26
C GLU A 223 10.67 -24.48 -3.85
N ASP A 224 9.85 -23.44 -3.69
CA ASP A 224 9.14 -23.19 -2.44
C ASP A 224 8.14 -24.31 -2.12
N GLU A 225 7.42 -24.80 -3.15
CA GLU A 225 6.47 -25.94 -3.00
C GLU A 225 7.18 -27.18 -2.51
N MET A 226 8.38 -27.48 -3.01
CA MET A 226 9.23 -28.59 -2.52
C MET A 226 9.61 -28.39 -1.03
N VAL A 227 10.03 -27.19 -0.65
CA VAL A 227 10.35 -26.86 0.73
C VAL A 227 9.13 -27.03 1.65
N ILE A 228 7.94 -26.61 1.18
CA ILE A 228 6.69 -26.78 1.92
C ILE A 228 6.37 -28.27 2.09
N GLU A 229 6.51 -29.07 1.03
CA GLU A 229 6.27 -30.54 1.06
C GLU A 229 7.22 -31.23 2.02
N GLU A 230 8.51 -30.92 1.98
CA GLU A 230 9.54 -31.48 2.89
C GLU A 230 9.27 -31.15 4.37
N ARG A 231 8.78 -29.94 4.65
CA ARG A 231 8.51 -29.49 6.03
C ARG A 231 7.20 -30.02 6.58
N LYS A 232 6.19 -30.27 5.72
CA LYS A 232 4.83 -30.55 6.15
C LYS A 232 4.42 -32.00 5.90
N ALA A 233 4.54 -32.82 6.93
CA ALA A 233 3.82 -34.09 6.99
C ALA A 233 2.32 -33.94 7.40
N ASN A 234 1.91 -32.75 7.86
CA ASN A 234 0.55 -32.46 8.37
C ASN A 234 -0.01 -31.20 7.67
N PRO A 235 -1.24 -31.24 7.10
CA PRO A 235 -1.85 -30.09 6.41
C PRO A 235 -2.34 -28.97 7.35
N LYS A 236 -2.19 -29.11 8.65
CA LYS A 236 -2.60 -28.07 9.62
C LYS A 236 -1.69 -26.84 9.56
N VAL A 237 -2.23 -25.70 9.95
CA VAL A 237 -1.45 -24.47 10.14
C VAL A 237 -0.45 -24.67 11.28
N ASP A 238 0.82 -24.34 11.05
CA ASP A 238 1.86 -24.41 12.05
C ASP A 238 1.94 -23.07 12.78
N LEU A 239 1.89 -23.10 14.11
CA LEU A 239 2.12 -21.91 14.91
C LEU A 239 3.60 -21.56 14.92
N ALA A 240 3.92 -20.32 14.62
CA ALA A 240 5.26 -19.81 14.72
C ALA A 240 5.72 -19.77 16.20
N PRO A 241 7.03 -19.91 16.48
CA PRO A 241 7.57 -19.56 17.79
C PRO A 241 7.17 -18.11 18.13
N ALA A 242 6.61 -17.92 19.32
CA ALA A 242 6.19 -16.60 19.78
C ALA A 242 7.42 -15.69 19.96
N GLN A 243 7.44 -14.58 19.26
CA GLN A 243 8.42 -13.51 19.42
C GLN A 243 7.66 -12.19 19.54
N ASP A 244 8.15 -11.26 20.34
CA ASP A 244 7.57 -9.94 20.49
C ASP A 244 8.50 -8.90 19.87
N LEU A 245 8.13 -8.43 18.68
CA LEU A 245 8.83 -7.37 17.96
C LEU A 245 8.14 -6.01 18.08
N THR A 246 7.06 -5.90 18.85
CA THR A 246 6.16 -4.75 18.88
C THR A 246 6.88 -3.43 19.18
N GLY A 247 7.77 -3.40 20.16
CA GLY A 247 8.55 -2.18 20.47
C GLY A 247 9.44 -1.70 19.33
N LYS A 248 10.02 -2.64 18.56
CA LYS A 248 10.85 -2.35 17.39
C LYS A 248 9.98 -1.86 16.23
N ILE A 249 8.85 -2.54 15.97
CA ILE A 249 7.87 -2.18 14.94
C ILE A 249 7.34 -0.77 15.17
N LEU A 250 6.89 -0.45 16.40
CA LEU A 250 6.40 0.89 16.75
C LEU A 250 7.46 1.98 16.52
N THR A 251 8.72 1.69 16.87
CA THR A 251 9.83 2.63 16.66
C THR A 251 10.02 2.94 15.17
N ILE A 252 9.97 1.92 14.31
CA ILE A 252 10.11 2.09 12.87
C ILE A 252 8.88 2.75 12.27
N ASN A 253 7.69 2.36 12.69
CA ASN A 253 6.44 3.00 12.26
C ASN A 253 6.49 4.52 12.46
N LYS A 254 6.93 4.99 13.64
CA LYS A 254 7.10 6.42 13.90
C LYS A 254 8.07 7.10 12.93
N LYS A 255 9.17 6.43 12.57
CA LYS A 255 10.13 6.95 11.56
C LYS A 255 9.47 7.06 10.19
N ILE A 256 8.78 6.01 9.73
CA ILE A 256 8.07 5.97 8.44
C ILE A 256 7.00 7.06 8.38
N LEU A 257 6.13 7.16 9.40
CA LEU A 257 5.08 8.18 9.44
C LEU A 257 5.63 9.61 9.48
N THR A 258 6.76 9.82 10.15
CA THR A 258 7.44 11.13 10.19
C THR A 258 7.96 11.50 8.80
N ALA A 259 8.61 10.57 8.11
CA ALA A 259 9.06 10.78 6.72
C ALA A 259 7.87 11.01 5.77
N ALA A 260 6.81 10.21 5.90
CA ALA A 260 5.61 10.34 5.06
C ALA A 260 4.84 11.65 5.26
N LYS A 261 5.00 12.34 6.40
CA LYS A 261 4.42 13.68 6.62
C LYS A 261 5.14 14.78 5.84
N GLN A 262 6.39 14.56 5.47
CA GLN A 262 7.14 15.54 4.68
C GLN A 262 6.54 15.66 3.28
N LEU A 263 6.60 16.84 2.70
CA LEU A 263 6.16 17.03 1.33
C LEU A 263 7.20 16.47 0.37
N ASP A 264 6.76 15.53 -0.45
CA ASP A 264 7.54 14.90 -1.50
C ASP A 264 7.01 15.40 -2.86
N PRO A 265 7.84 16.08 -3.67
CA PRO A 265 7.43 16.59 -4.96
C PRO A 265 6.97 15.50 -5.93
N TYR A 266 7.65 14.36 -5.98
CA TYR A 266 7.32 13.26 -6.89
C TYR A 266 5.99 12.61 -6.51
N PHE A 267 5.82 12.32 -5.21
CA PHE A 267 4.55 11.81 -4.71
C PHE A 267 3.40 12.80 -4.96
N THR A 268 3.63 14.10 -4.75
CA THR A 268 2.60 15.13 -4.96
C THR A 268 2.18 15.19 -6.43
N ALA A 269 3.13 15.10 -7.39
CA ALA A 269 2.81 15.03 -8.80
C ALA A 269 2.01 13.77 -9.16
N PHE A 270 2.44 12.61 -8.64
CA PHE A 270 1.72 11.34 -8.83
C PHE A 270 0.30 11.40 -8.26
N ARG A 271 0.13 11.92 -7.04
CA ARG A 271 -1.19 12.13 -6.43
C ARG A 271 -2.13 12.94 -7.33
N PHE A 272 -1.65 14.06 -7.85
CA PHE A 272 -2.45 14.87 -8.76
C PHE A 272 -2.77 14.16 -10.06
N LEU A 273 -1.81 13.41 -10.60
CA LEU A 273 -2.02 12.59 -11.79
C LEU A 273 -3.16 11.59 -11.56
N VAL A 274 -3.07 10.75 -10.52
CA VAL A 274 -4.06 9.69 -10.28
C VAL A 274 -5.37 10.19 -9.68
N GLY A 275 -5.37 11.34 -9.01
CA GLY A 275 -6.57 11.92 -8.40
C GLY A 275 -7.35 12.86 -9.32
N ARG A 276 -6.68 13.48 -10.29
CA ARG A 276 -7.30 14.48 -11.18
C ARG A 276 -7.01 14.24 -12.65
N GLY A 277 -5.78 13.80 -12.97
CA GLY A 277 -5.40 13.55 -14.36
C GLY A 277 -6.21 12.43 -15.00
N LEU A 278 -6.59 11.41 -14.22
CA LEU A 278 -7.41 10.28 -14.66
C LEU A 278 -8.91 10.59 -14.67
N ASP A 279 -9.36 11.63 -13.97
CA ASP A 279 -10.76 12.07 -14.00
C ASP A 279 -11.12 12.89 -15.26
N TYR A 280 -10.26 12.89 -16.26
CA TYR A 280 -10.43 13.66 -17.46
C TYR A 280 -10.91 12.78 -18.61
N CYS A 281 -11.91 13.25 -19.34
CA CYS A 281 -12.34 12.69 -20.61
C CYS A 281 -12.12 13.71 -21.72
N ASP A 282 -11.36 13.35 -22.75
CA ASP A 282 -11.04 14.22 -23.89
C ASP A 282 -11.99 14.04 -25.08
N THR A 283 -13.00 13.14 -24.96
CA THR A 283 -14.02 13.00 -25.99
C THR A 283 -14.89 14.26 -26.08
N ASP A 284 -15.21 14.70 -27.28
CA ASP A 284 -15.99 15.93 -27.54
C ASP A 284 -17.33 15.93 -26.80
N LYS A 285 -17.94 14.76 -26.60
CA LYS A 285 -19.22 14.59 -25.89
C LYS A 285 -19.16 14.95 -24.40
N TYR A 286 -17.99 14.86 -23.75
CA TYR A 286 -17.85 14.99 -22.30
C TYR A 286 -16.81 16.02 -21.86
N LYS A 287 -16.14 16.67 -22.78
CA LYS A 287 -15.06 17.65 -22.57
C LYS A 287 -15.43 18.79 -21.62
N GLU A 288 -16.70 19.17 -21.60
CA GLU A 288 -17.22 20.28 -20.79
C GLU A 288 -17.63 19.84 -19.36
N LYS A 289 -17.75 18.54 -19.09
CA LYS A 289 -18.34 18.04 -17.84
C LYS A 289 -17.35 17.55 -16.81
N GLY A 290 -16.06 17.58 -17.10
CA GLY A 290 -14.97 17.11 -16.24
C GLY A 290 -15.37 15.84 -15.49
N ALA A 291 -14.80 14.71 -15.74
CA ALA A 291 -15.15 13.42 -15.12
C ALA A 291 -16.44 12.78 -15.65
N ALA A 292 -16.35 12.18 -16.78
CA ALA A 292 -17.34 11.19 -17.19
C ALA A 292 -16.99 9.87 -16.54
N PHE A 293 -17.50 9.63 -15.34
CA PHE A 293 -17.31 8.33 -14.74
C PHE A 293 -18.47 7.37 -15.03
N PRO A 294 -18.27 6.12 -14.82
CA PRO A 294 -18.56 4.85 -15.51
C PRO A 294 -19.87 4.71 -16.25
N MET A 295 -20.92 5.42 -15.87
CA MET A 295 -22.21 5.29 -16.58
C MET A 295 -22.15 5.81 -18.04
N LEU A 296 -21.15 6.61 -18.36
CA LEU A 296 -21.00 7.21 -19.68
C LEU A 296 -19.89 6.56 -20.51
N CYS A 297 -18.95 5.82 -19.86
CA CYS A 297 -17.88 5.12 -20.55
C CYS A 297 -18.38 3.96 -21.43
N ASN A 298 -19.51 3.35 -21.09
CA ASN A 298 -20.14 2.31 -21.92
C ASN A 298 -20.61 2.81 -23.30
N GLU A 299 -20.78 4.13 -23.46
CA GLU A 299 -21.13 4.76 -24.74
C GLU A 299 -19.90 5.35 -25.45
N CYS A 300 -18.72 5.24 -24.85
CA CYS A 300 -17.47 5.75 -25.39
C CYS A 300 -16.92 4.80 -26.45
N GLY A 301 -16.37 5.36 -27.53
CA GLY A 301 -15.66 4.57 -28.56
C GLY A 301 -14.29 4.06 -28.12
N TYR A 302 -13.82 4.40 -26.90
CA TYR A 302 -12.62 3.82 -26.33
C TYR A 302 -12.87 2.36 -25.91
N THR A 303 -11.84 1.55 -26.05
CA THR A 303 -11.91 0.15 -25.61
C THR A 303 -11.86 0.06 -24.08
N GLY A 304 -12.40 -0.99 -23.48
CA GLY A 304 -12.38 -1.22 -22.02
C GLY A 304 -10.97 -1.36 -21.42
N LYS A 305 -9.92 -1.15 -22.21
CA LYS A 305 -8.51 -1.24 -21.78
C LYS A 305 -7.77 0.09 -21.70
N ASP A 306 -8.46 1.20 -21.91
CA ASP A 306 -7.85 2.53 -21.71
C ASP A 306 -7.82 2.88 -20.21
N LEU A 307 -6.79 3.62 -19.77
CA LEU A 307 -6.63 3.96 -18.34
C LEU A 307 -7.89 4.57 -17.73
N CYS A 308 -8.58 5.47 -18.45
CA CYS A 308 -9.80 6.11 -17.96
C CYS A 308 -10.97 5.13 -17.79
N SER A 309 -10.97 3.99 -18.50
CA SER A 309 -11.97 2.93 -18.34
C SER A 309 -11.62 1.93 -17.27
N MET A 310 -10.33 1.70 -17.03
CA MET A 310 -9.82 0.71 -16.08
C MET A 310 -9.85 1.21 -14.64
N ILE A 311 -9.51 2.49 -14.43
CA ILE A 311 -9.29 3.04 -13.10
C ILE A 311 -10.02 4.37 -12.91
N LYS A 312 -10.61 4.52 -11.73
CA LYS A 312 -11.22 5.77 -11.25
C LYS A 312 -10.18 6.64 -10.58
N GLY A 313 -10.43 7.93 -10.49
CA GLY A 313 -9.62 8.85 -9.70
C GLY A 313 -9.50 8.38 -8.25
N SER A 314 -8.28 8.42 -7.71
CA SER A 314 -7.99 7.91 -6.38
C SER A 314 -8.65 8.73 -5.28
N SER A 315 -9.22 8.05 -4.30
CA SER A 315 -9.83 8.69 -3.14
C SER A 315 -8.80 9.31 -2.20
N GLU A 316 -9.21 10.32 -1.44
CA GLU A 316 -8.37 10.93 -0.41
C GLU A 316 -7.98 9.92 0.71
N ARG A 317 -8.65 8.78 0.80
CA ARG A 317 -8.33 7.71 1.78
C ARG A 317 -7.20 6.82 1.31
N SER A 318 -7.15 6.44 0.03
CA SER A 318 -6.11 5.56 -0.52
C SER A 318 -4.75 6.28 -0.70
N ILE A 319 -4.77 7.57 -0.99
CA ILE A 319 -3.57 8.36 -1.25
C ILE A 319 -2.55 8.34 -0.09
N PRO A 320 -2.92 8.53 1.19
CA PRO A 320 -1.97 8.41 2.30
C PRO A 320 -1.35 7.01 2.40
N ALA A 321 -2.12 5.95 2.15
CA ALA A 321 -1.62 4.58 2.18
C ALA A 321 -0.55 4.33 1.10
N VAL A 322 -0.77 4.84 -0.14
CA VAL A 322 0.26 4.80 -1.21
C VAL A 322 1.56 5.42 -0.74
N LYS A 323 1.48 6.63 -0.17
CA LYS A 323 2.67 7.35 0.29
C LYS A 323 3.40 6.59 1.40
N THR A 324 2.66 6.19 2.42
CA THR A 324 3.23 5.51 3.59
C THR A 324 3.88 4.18 3.20
N LEU A 325 3.24 3.40 2.31
CA LEU A 325 3.81 2.15 1.80
C LEU A 325 5.09 2.41 0.97
N ALA A 326 5.11 3.44 0.12
CA ALA A 326 6.32 3.77 -0.66
C ALA A 326 7.53 4.06 0.24
N TYR A 327 7.34 4.81 1.33
CA TYR A 327 8.39 5.03 2.33
C TYR A 327 8.77 3.76 3.08
N ALA A 328 7.79 2.92 3.42
CA ALA A 328 8.04 1.65 4.09
C ALA A 328 8.84 0.66 3.22
N LEU A 329 8.56 0.61 1.92
CA LEU A 329 9.33 -0.19 0.96
C LEU A 329 10.80 0.27 0.89
N SER A 330 11.04 1.58 0.92
CA SER A 330 12.41 2.12 0.95
C SER A 330 13.13 1.73 2.24
N TYR A 331 12.47 1.86 3.38
CA TYR A 331 13.04 1.46 4.68
C TYR A 331 13.33 -0.05 4.72
N LEU A 332 12.40 -0.87 4.25
CA LEU A 332 12.57 -2.32 4.20
C LEU A 332 13.72 -2.75 3.28
N ALA A 333 13.90 -2.06 2.15
CA ALA A 333 15.00 -2.33 1.24
C ALA A 333 16.36 -2.09 1.91
N GLU A 334 16.51 -1.00 2.67
CA GLU A 334 17.71 -0.73 3.49
C GLU A 334 17.92 -1.82 4.54
N LEU A 335 16.86 -2.20 5.24
CA LEU A 335 16.92 -3.26 6.25
C LEU A 335 17.34 -4.61 5.65
N LYS A 336 16.80 -4.96 4.47
CA LYS A 336 17.08 -6.21 3.75
C LYS A 336 18.51 -6.30 3.26
N LEU A 337 19.06 -5.20 2.74
CA LEU A 337 20.41 -5.16 2.16
C LEU A 337 21.49 -4.82 3.18
N GLY A 338 21.13 -4.25 4.35
CA GLY A 338 22.10 -3.76 5.34
C GLY A 338 22.92 -2.55 4.87
N GLU A 339 22.47 -1.89 3.80
CA GLU A 339 23.13 -0.74 3.17
C GLU A 339 22.12 0.35 2.88
N LYS A 340 22.60 1.59 2.66
CA LYS A 340 21.72 2.66 2.18
C LYS A 340 21.14 2.34 0.82
N VAL A 341 19.85 2.54 0.67
CA VAL A 341 19.11 2.29 -0.57
C VAL A 341 18.29 3.52 -0.95
N GLU A 342 18.58 4.07 -2.10
CA GLU A 342 17.80 5.16 -2.67
C GLU A 342 16.93 4.60 -3.81
N ILE A 343 15.67 4.34 -3.50
CA ILE A 343 14.68 3.87 -4.50
C ILE A 343 14.24 5.06 -5.35
N ASP A 344 14.06 4.83 -6.67
CA ASP A 344 13.38 5.80 -7.52
C ASP A 344 11.99 6.11 -6.93
N PRO A 345 11.72 7.37 -6.54
CA PRO A 345 10.49 7.69 -5.80
C PRO A 345 9.22 7.44 -6.61
N LEU A 346 9.28 7.57 -7.94
CA LEU A 346 8.14 7.28 -8.81
C LEU A 346 7.89 5.78 -8.96
N ASP A 347 8.95 4.95 -8.93
CA ASP A 347 8.78 3.50 -8.90
C ASP A 347 8.19 3.04 -7.56
N ALA A 348 8.70 3.56 -6.45
CA ALA A 348 8.17 3.24 -5.12
C ALA A 348 6.67 3.55 -5.01
N VAL A 349 6.28 4.73 -5.48
CA VAL A 349 4.88 5.18 -5.45
C VAL A 349 4.01 4.33 -6.39
N LEU A 350 4.49 4.01 -7.59
CA LEU A 350 3.76 3.20 -8.57
C LEU A 350 3.54 1.77 -8.06
N GLN A 351 4.55 1.15 -7.45
CA GLN A 351 4.41 -0.18 -6.86
C GLN A 351 3.53 -0.16 -5.59
N ALA A 352 3.63 0.88 -4.77
CA ALA A 352 2.71 1.05 -3.64
C ALA A 352 1.26 1.21 -4.11
N PHE A 353 1.02 1.94 -5.19
CA PHE A 353 -0.30 2.12 -5.80
C PHE A 353 -0.91 0.77 -6.24
N ARG A 354 -0.10 -0.15 -6.75
CA ARG A 354 -0.53 -1.49 -7.17
C ARG A 354 -1.31 -2.25 -6.10
N PHE A 355 -0.98 -2.07 -4.82
CA PHE A 355 -1.60 -2.78 -3.71
C PHE A 355 -2.65 -1.96 -2.97
N THR A 356 -2.48 -0.65 -2.90
CA THR A 356 -3.28 0.21 -2.01
C THR A 356 -4.56 0.73 -2.63
N THR A 357 -4.77 0.56 -3.92
CA THR A 357 -5.93 1.13 -4.62
C THR A 357 -6.82 0.09 -5.28
N TYR A 358 -6.61 -1.15 -4.92
CA TYR A 358 -7.26 -2.32 -5.49
C TYR A 358 -8.80 -2.26 -5.38
N HIS A 359 -9.31 -1.97 -4.19
CA HIS A 359 -10.73 -1.78 -3.98
C HIS A 359 -11.08 -0.28 -4.00
N GLY A 360 -12.07 0.07 -4.81
CA GLY A 360 -12.59 1.43 -4.91
C GLY A 360 -11.98 2.28 -6.03
N ASN A 361 -10.85 1.89 -6.61
CA ASN A 361 -10.26 2.57 -7.76
C ASN A 361 -10.47 1.81 -9.07
N LEU A 362 -10.41 0.48 -9.06
CA LEU A 362 -10.72 -0.31 -10.25
C LEU A 362 -12.18 -0.15 -10.67
N ASN A 363 -12.41 -0.12 -11.96
CA ASN A 363 -13.75 -0.16 -12.52
C ASN A 363 -14.27 -1.60 -12.47
N GLU A 364 -15.21 -1.87 -11.56
CA GLU A 364 -15.76 -3.21 -11.32
C GLU A 364 -16.42 -3.82 -12.56
N LEU A 365 -17.06 -3.02 -13.40
CA LEU A 365 -17.68 -3.52 -14.65
C LEU A 365 -16.60 -4.00 -15.62
N VAL A 366 -15.57 -3.21 -15.85
CA VAL A 366 -14.45 -3.62 -16.71
C VAL A 366 -13.72 -4.83 -16.15
N ALA A 367 -13.53 -4.89 -14.83
CA ALA A 367 -12.93 -6.04 -14.16
C ALA A 367 -13.75 -7.32 -14.42
N GLN A 368 -15.07 -7.23 -14.38
CA GLN A 368 -15.96 -8.38 -14.63
C GLN A 368 -15.99 -8.77 -16.12
N GLU A 369 -16.17 -7.80 -17.01
CA GLU A 369 -16.39 -8.06 -18.44
C GLU A 369 -15.11 -8.44 -19.19
N GLU A 370 -13.99 -7.72 -18.92
CA GLU A 370 -12.74 -7.85 -19.68
C GLU A 370 -11.69 -8.74 -18.98
N TYR A 371 -11.77 -8.86 -17.66
CA TYR A 371 -10.78 -9.60 -16.86
C TYR A 371 -11.37 -10.78 -16.09
N ALA A 372 -12.63 -11.14 -16.32
CA ALA A 372 -13.32 -12.23 -15.60
C ALA A 372 -13.19 -12.10 -14.07
N ALA A 373 -13.35 -10.87 -13.54
CA ALA A 373 -13.19 -10.50 -12.15
C ALA A 373 -11.77 -10.73 -11.56
N ARG A 374 -10.74 -10.88 -12.41
CA ARG A 374 -9.34 -10.99 -11.99
C ARG A 374 -8.77 -9.59 -11.73
N ASN A 375 -9.14 -9.01 -10.60
CA ASN A 375 -8.80 -7.63 -10.27
C ASN A 375 -7.28 -7.38 -10.23
N GLN A 376 -6.48 -8.34 -9.75
CA GLN A 376 -5.01 -8.18 -9.72
C GLN A 376 -4.42 -8.10 -11.13
N THR A 377 -4.91 -8.92 -12.06
CA THR A 377 -4.46 -8.88 -13.47
C THR A 377 -4.78 -7.53 -14.10
N MET A 378 -5.98 -7.00 -13.86
CA MET A 378 -6.38 -5.67 -14.31
C MET A 378 -5.52 -4.57 -13.68
N MET A 379 -5.22 -4.69 -12.38
CA MET A 379 -4.34 -3.74 -11.69
C MET A 379 -2.93 -3.76 -12.25
N ASP A 380 -2.38 -4.93 -12.56
CA ASP A 380 -1.04 -5.07 -13.13
C ASP A 380 -0.95 -4.39 -14.50
N GLU A 381 -1.95 -4.60 -15.37
CA GLU A 381 -2.03 -3.91 -16.67
C GLU A 381 -2.21 -2.39 -16.49
N THR A 382 -3.00 -1.98 -15.49
CA THR A 382 -3.17 -0.56 -15.14
C THR A 382 -1.83 0.07 -14.73
N VAL A 383 -1.07 -0.60 -13.89
CA VAL A 383 0.26 -0.14 -13.44
C VAL A 383 1.26 -0.09 -14.60
N GLU A 384 1.23 -1.04 -15.51
CA GLU A 384 2.05 -1.03 -16.72
C GLU A 384 1.76 0.20 -17.60
N LYS A 385 0.47 0.49 -17.84
CA LYS A 385 0.06 1.69 -18.58
C LYS A 385 0.42 2.99 -17.86
N LEU A 386 0.21 3.04 -16.53
CA LEU A 386 0.63 4.18 -15.71
C LEU A 386 2.13 4.39 -15.73
N SER A 387 2.93 3.32 -15.82
CA SER A 387 4.38 3.43 -15.94
C SER A 387 4.80 4.27 -17.16
N GLY A 388 4.11 4.15 -18.29
CA GLY A 388 4.33 4.99 -19.46
C GLY A 388 4.06 6.47 -19.20
N VAL A 389 3.08 6.80 -18.36
CA VAL A 389 2.79 8.18 -17.95
C VAL A 389 3.76 8.68 -16.90
N VAL A 390 4.10 7.83 -15.93
CA VAL A 390 5.09 8.12 -14.87
C VAL A 390 6.46 8.41 -15.48
N ASN A 391 6.83 7.78 -16.60
CA ASN A 391 8.06 8.12 -17.33
C ASN A 391 8.04 9.58 -17.82
N THR A 392 6.90 10.09 -18.29
CA THR A 392 6.76 11.52 -18.61
C THR A 392 7.03 12.41 -17.38
N LEU A 393 6.48 12.05 -16.22
CA LEU A 393 6.79 12.78 -14.98
C LEU A 393 8.29 12.74 -14.66
N ARG A 394 8.93 11.60 -14.86
CA ARG A 394 10.37 11.40 -14.61
C ARG A 394 11.24 12.28 -15.49
N ASP A 395 10.82 12.55 -16.72
CA ASP A 395 11.56 13.40 -17.66
C ASP A 395 11.46 14.89 -17.29
N TYR A 396 10.34 15.35 -16.77
CA TYR A 396 10.10 16.77 -16.51
C TYR A 396 10.26 17.21 -15.06
N LEU A 397 9.87 16.39 -14.07
CA LEU A 397 9.87 16.78 -12.66
C LEU A 397 11.26 17.14 -12.11
N PRO A 398 12.34 16.38 -12.38
CA PRO A 398 13.65 16.72 -11.84
C PRO A 398 14.10 18.12 -12.26
N MET A 399 13.84 18.51 -13.50
CA MET A 399 14.19 19.84 -13.99
C MET A 399 13.30 20.95 -13.39
N MET A 400 12.01 20.65 -13.17
CA MET A 400 11.09 21.58 -12.51
C MET A 400 11.46 21.79 -11.04
N ILE A 401 11.85 20.72 -10.35
CA ILE A 401 12.28 20.76 -8.94
C ILE A 401 13.64 21.46 -8.82
N ALA A 402 14.62 21.08 -9.63
CA ALA A 402 15.95 21.68 -9.66
C ALA A 402 15.93 23.17 -10.03
N GLY A 403 15.05 23.58 -10.93
CA GLY A 403 14.86 24.98 -11.31
C GLY A 403 14.36 25.86 -10.16
N GLN A 404 14.02 25.29 -9.00
CA GLN A 404 13.67 26.01 -7.78
C GLN A 404 14.88 26.28 -6.88
N ASP A 405 16.01 25.58 -7.08
CA ASP A 405 17.24 25.79 -6.32
C ASP A 405 18.14 26.82 -7.04
N PRO A 406 18.36 28.01 -6.46
CA PRO A 406 19.21 29.03 -7.08
C PRO A 406 20.69 28.64 -7.15
N THR A 407 21.10 27.54 -6.52
CA THR A 407 22.50 27.06 -6.56
C THR A 407 22.76 26.09 -7.72
N ILE A 408 21.71 25.54 -8.35
CA ILE A 408 21.85 24.61 -9.48
C ILE A 408 22.00 25.40 -10.78
N ILE A 409 23.21 25.40 -11.33
CA ILE A 409 23.66 26.29 -12.41
C ILE A 409 23.78 25.57 -13.77
N SER A 410 23.28 24.38 -13.96
CA SER A 410 23.33 23.71 -15.28
C SER A 410 21.95 23.67 -15.94
N TYR A 411 21.79 24.47 -16.97
CA TYR A 411 20.58 24.49 -17.78
C TYR A 411 20.78 23.75 -19.09
N GLN A 412 19.88 22.81 -19.40
CA GLN A 412 19.64 22.36 -20.77
C GLN A 412 18.46 23.17 -21.33
N PHE A 413 18.74 24.18 -22.11
CA PHE A 413 17.71 24.90 -22.84
C PHE A 413 17.72 24.41 -24.29
N GLN A 414 16.62 23.81 -24.75
CA GLN A 414 16.46 23.26 -26.12
C GLN A 414 17.63 22.35 -26.58
N GLY A 415 18.14 21.50 -25.69
CA GLY A 415 19.25 20.60 -26.01
C GLY A 415 20.65 21.23 -25.97
N ASN A 416 20.78 22.53 -25.74
CA ASN A 416 22.05 23.22 -25.64
C ASN A 416 22.44 23.50 -24.18
N ARG A 417 23.69 23.20 -23.81
CA ARG A 417 24.28 23.62 -22.53
C ARG A 417 24.51 25.12 -22.52
N VAL A 418 23.83 25.85 -21.66
CA VAL A 418 24.06 27.29 -21.44
C VAL A 418 25.01 27.46 -20.26
N LYS A 419 26.08 28.29 -20.46
CA LYS A 419 26.97 28.67 -19.33
C LYS A 419 26.19 29.43 -18.29
N ALA A 420 26.44 29.08 -17.04
CA ALA A 420 25.83 29.76 -15.89
C ALA A 420 26.08 31.27 -15.91
N PRO A 421 25.02 32.09 -15.80
CA PRO A 421 25.17 33.52 -15.64
C PRO A 421 25.84 33.85 -14.29
N LYS A 422 26.59 34.93 -14.23
CA LYS A 422 27.30 35.38 -13.00
C LYS A 422 26.41 36.15 -12.04
N ASP A 423 25.26 36.62 -12.49
CA ASP A 423 24.38 37.45 -11.66
C ASP A 423 23.10 36.72 -11.26
N GLN A 424 22.68 36.91 -10.02
CA GLN A 424 21.57 36.25 -9.39
C GLN A 424 20.19 36.52 -10.05
N LYS A 425 20.02 37.73 -10.63
CA LYS A 425 18.78 38.13 -11.29
C LYS A 425 18.58 37.33 -12.60
N THR A 426 19.66 37.20 -13.38
CA THR A 426 19.63 36.42 -14.64
C THR A 426 19.44 34.94 -14.32
N VAL A 427 20.07 34.41 -13.28
CA VAL A 427 19.84 33.02 -12.81
C VAL A 427 18.36 32.80 -12.47
N GLN A 428 17.74 33.69 -11.70
CA GLN A 428 16.34 33.60 -11.32
C GLN A 428 15.40 33.70 -12.54
N ALA A 429 15.70 34.59 -13.49
CA ALA A 429 14.93 34.72 -14.71
C ALA A 429 14.99 33.46 -15.60
N LEU A 430 16.17 32.84 -15.73
CA LEU A 430 16.38 31.61 -16.46
C LEU A 430 15.70 30.41 -15.78
N ASN A 431 15.76 30.34 -14.45
CA ASN A 431 15.04 29.32 -13.69
C ASN A 431 13.53 29.39 -13.91
N LYS A 432 13.00 30.61 -13.84
CA LYS A 432 11.56 30.84 -14.10
C LYS A 432 11.17 30.46 -15.53
N ALA A 433 11.98 30.81 -16.52
CA ALA A 433 11.76 30.48 -17.91
C ALA A 433 11.84 28.95 -18.15
N ASN A 434 12.81 28.29 -17.53
CA ASN A 434 12.94 26.84 -17.62
C ASN A 434 11.76 26.11 -17.00
N ILE A 435 11.32 26.51 -15.81
CA ILE A 435 10.14 25.90 -15.16
C ILE A 435 8.91 26.06 -16.07
N SER A 436 8.70 27.26 -16.64
CA SER A 436 7.56 27.51 -17.55
C SER A 436 7.63 26.68 -18.82
N PHE A 437 8.83 26.47 -19.35
CA PHE A 437 9.04 25.61 -20.52
C PHE A 437 8.75 24.14 -20.22
N GLN A 438 9.28 23.61 -19.11
CA GLN A 438 9.01 22.24 -18.68
C GLN A 438 7.51 22.02 -18.35
N GLU A 439 6.88 22.97 -17.69
CA GLU A 439 5.43 22.96 -17.42
C GLU A 439 4.60 22.87 -18.69
N THR A 440 4.95 23.66 -19.71
CA THR A 440 4.25 23.66 -21.01
C THR A 440 4.39 22.33 -21.73
N ASN A 441 5.61 21.77 -21.76
CA ASN A 441 5.87 20.49 -22.41
C ASN A 441 5.21 19.33 -21.65
N LEU A 442 5.26 19.31 -20.32
CA LEU A 442 4.56 18.32 -19.52
C LEU A 442 3.05 18.32 -19.81
N LYS A 443 2.41 19.50 -19.84
CA LYS A 443 0.99 19.63 -20.18
C LYS A 443 0.70 19.10 -21.58
N LYS A 444 1.55 19.40 -22.55
CA LYS A 444 1.41 18.92 -23.92
C LYS A 444 1.44 17.39 -23.98
N GLU A 445 2.46 16.76 -23.42
CA GLU A 445 2.61 15.31 -23.45
C GLU A 445 1.51 14.57 -22.67
N LEU A 446 1.08 15.10 -21.52
CA LEU A 446 -0.03 14.52 -20.78
C LEU A 446 -1.35 14.59 -21.58
N LYS A 447 -1.60 15.70 -22.30
CA LYS A 447 -2.77 15.83 -23.18
C LYS A 447 -2.71 14.84 -24.35
N GLU A 448 -1.54 14.65 -24.96
CA GLU A 448 -1.34 13.67 -26.03
C GLU A 448 -1.61 12.23 -25.56
N LYS A 449 -1.49 11.97 -24.26
CA LYS A 449 -1.83 10.70 -23.61
C LYS A 449 -3.27 10.65 -23.07
N GLY A 450 -4.12 11.61 -23.42
CA GLY A 450 -5.53 11.67 -23.01
C GLY A 450 -5.76 11.98 -21.53
N LEU A 451 -4.83 12.69 -20.88
CA LEU A 451 -4.87 12.99 -19.46
C LEU A 451 -5.20 14.45 -19.15
N GLY A 452 -5.89 14.67 -18.04
CA GLY A 452 -6.15 16.01 -17.53
C GLY A 452 -4.89 16.72 -17.06
N VAL A 453 -4.78 18.01 -17.34
CA VAL A 453 -3.58 18.83 -17.06
C VAL A 453 -3.84 19.99 -16.10
N ASP A 454 -5.08 20.20 -15.68
CA ASP A 454 -5.48 21.32 -14.82
C ASP A 454 -4.81 21.31 -13.44
N TRP A 455 -4.28 20.16 -13.07
CA TRP A 455 -3.53 19.98 -11.83
C TRP A 455 -2.07 20.46 -11.90
N VAL A 456 -1.51 20.65 -13.11
CA VAL A 456 -0.08 21.00 -13.30
C VAL A 456 0.20 22.41 -12.75
N ASP A 457 -0.65 23.39 -13.04
CA ASP A 457 -0.48 24.76 -12.50
C ASP A 457 -0.54 24.84 -10.98
N PRO A 458 -1.56 24.25 -10.31
CA PRO A 458 -1.58 24.14 -8.85
C PRO A 458 -0.37 23.43 -8.26
N TYR A 459 0.09 22.36 -8.91
CA TYR A 459 1.31 21.64 -8.49
C TYR A 459 2.52 22.55 -8.54
N VAL A 460 2.79 23.21 -9.66
CA VAL A 460 3.93 24.14 -9.84
C VAL A 460 3.86 25.29 -8.85
N LYS A 461 2.67 25.85 -8.63
CA LYS A 461 2.45 26.88 -7.63
C LYS A 461 2.84 26.38 -6.23
N ARG A 462 2.33 25.21 -5.85
CA ARG A 462 2.62 24.61 -4.53
C ARG A 462 4.11 24.33 -4.34
N MET A 463 4.78 23.84 -5.37
CA MET A 463 6.24 23.61 -5.31
C MET A 463 7.03 24.91 -5.12
N LYS A 464 6.55 26.04 -5.66
CA LYS A 464 7.18 27.36 -5.45
C LYS A 464 6.98 27.94 -4.05
N GLU A 465 5.92 27.53 -3.34
CA GLU A 465 5.62 27.98 -1.96
C GLU A 465 6.42 27.25 -0.88
N LEU A 466 7.14 26.18 -1.24
CA LEU A 466 7.87 25.33 -0.29
C LEU A 466 9.30 25.80 0.00
N LYS A 467 9.63 27.02 -0.36
CA LYS A 467 10.93 27.64 -0.08
C LYS A 467 10.99 28.32 1.29
#